data_6aee21abbde00b07c3896491bc864ece
#
_entry.id   6aee21abbde00b07c3896491bc864ece
#
_cell.length_a   1.000
_cell.length_b   1.000
_cell.length_c   1.000
_cell.angle_alpha   90.00
_cell.angle_beta   90.00
_cell.angle_gamma   90.00
#
_symmetry.space_group_name_H-M   'P 1'
#
loop_
_entity.id
_entity.type
_entity.pdbx_description
1 polymer ?
#
loop_
_entity_poly.entity_id
_entity_poly.type
_entity_poly.pdbx_seq_one_letter_code
_entity_poly.pdbx_strand_id
1 'polypeptide(L)'
;MQILIWPEEDISIFEFLFALKSGMVEAETIREDTGMDFYAQYKNKLVSVEEAVLSIQSGETVAFAQAGSCPNVICQHMTLLKGHATNVHTYLPVTTRNYPFMNDPAYAETFDHTCGFMMQGPRQGYQNGMVSTYPNDLHSGVGRWIEVNGDDVFITGVAPMDEHGYFCMPLSLIYERTFFERAKRVIVEVNPRLPRVWGDTMIHISQVDMIVEAESPVETLPESQPTEKDQIIGSY
;
A
#
# COMPACT_ATOMS: atom_id res chain seq x y z
N MET A 1 -35.36 8.18 24.11
CA MET A 1 -34.78 6.86 23.75
C MET A 1 -35.67 6.26 22.68
N GLN A 2 -35.43 6.64 21.42
CA GLN A 2 -36.05 6.03 20.25
C GLN A 2 -35.01 5.16 19.61
N ILE A 3 -35.26 3.87 19.62
CA ILE A 3 -34.43 2.87 18.93
C ILE A 3 -34.73 3.04 17.43
N LEU A 4 -33.79 3.53 16.65
CA LEU A 4 -33.86 3.51 15.20
C LEU A 4 -33.65 2.07 14.76
N ILE A 5 -34.71 1.44 14.27
CA ILE A 5 -34.68 0.14 13.62
C ILE A 5 -34.08 0.37 12.22
N TRP A 6 -32.95 -0.26 11.97
CA TRP A 6 -32.29 -0.33 10.66
C TRP A 6 -33.22 -0.99 9.66
N PRO A 7 -33.42 -0.46 8.45
CA PRO A 7 -34.18 -1.18 7.43
C PRO A 7 -33.39 -2.42 6.96
N GLU A 8 -34.04 -3.56 6.97
CA GLU A 8 -33.52 -4.87 6.57
C GLU A 8 -33.32 -5.03 5.05
N GLU A 9 -32.93 -4.00 4.32
CA GLU A 9 -32.56 -4.12 2.91
C GLU A 9 -31.13 -3.65 2.72
N ASP A 10 -30.27 -4.53 2.21
CA ASP A 10 -28.88 -4.33 1.88
C ASP A 10 -28.70 -3.21 0.83
N ILE A 11 -28.67 -1.98 1.29
CA ILE A 11 -28.26 -0.85 0.45
C ILE A 11 -26.73 -0.92 0.34
N SER A 12 -26.20 -1.14 -0.85
CA SER A 12 -24.78 -1.17 -1.09
C SER A 12 -24.15 0.21 -0.75
N ILE A 13 -22.94 0.21 -0.23
CA ILE A 13 -22.18 1.45 0.06
C ILE A 13 -22.14 2.38 -1.17
N PHE A 14 -22.21 1.82 -2.37
CA PHE A 14 -22.26 2.56 -3.62
C PHE A 14 -23.56 3.36 -3.81
N GLU A 15 -24.69 2.80 -3.43
CA GLU A 15 -25.98 3.48 -3.47
C GLU A 15 -26.08 4.57 -2.41
N PHE A 16 -25.48 4.35 -1.25
CA PHE A 16 -25.38 5.33 -0.18
C PHE A 16 -24.49 6.53 -0.56
N LEU A 17 -23.33 6.29 -1.19
CA LEU A 17 -22.46 7.35 -1.71
C LEU A 17 -23.10 8.10 -2.89
N PHE A 18 -23.90 7.40 -3.68
CA PHE A 18 -24.68 8.03 -4.75
C PHE A 18 -25.81 8.91 -4.20
N ALA A 19 -26.47 8.46 -3.14
CA ALA A 19 -27.52 9.24 -2.45
C ALA A 19 -26.96 10.50 -1.79
N LEU A 20 -25.76 10.45 -1.22
CA LEU A 20 -25.03 11.62 -0.69
C LEU A 20 -24.64 12.61 -1.81
N LYS A 21 -24.14 12.11 -2.95
CA LYS A 21 -23.78 12.97 -4.10
C LYS A 21 -24.98 13.60 -4.79
N SER A 22 -26.14 12.95 -4.73
CA SER A 22 -27.39 13.45 -5.34
C SER A 22 -28.21 14.39 -4.44
N GLY A 23 -27.74 14.65 -3.21
CA GLY A 23 -28.46 15.52 -2.25
C GLY A 23 -29.74 14.90 -1.68
N MET A 24 -29.94 13.58 -1.82
CA MET A 24 -31.12 12.90 -1.31
C MET A 24 -31.01 12.54 0.19
N VAL A 25 -29.82 12.65 0.75
CA VAL A 25 -29.57 12.47 2.20
C VAL A 25 -28.74 13.66 2.67
N GLU A 26 -29.25 14.42 3.62
CA GLU A 26 -28.48 15.50 4.24
C GLU A 26 -27.42 14.90 5.17
N ALA A 27 -26.18 15.35 5.01
CA ALA A 27 -25.03 14.89 5.79
C ALA A 27 -25.14 15.14 7.30
N GLU A 28 -26.17 15.87 7.76
CA GLU A 28 -26.40 16.16 9.17
C GLU A 28 -27.02 15.01 9.98
N THR A 29 -27.61 14.02 9.32
CA THR A 29 -28.36 12.96 10.03
C THR A 29 -27.45 11.83 10.58
N ILE A 30 -26.14 11.82 10.24
CA ILE A 30 -25.19 10.76 10.65
C ILE A 30 -24.31 11.19 11.84
N ARG A 31 -24.53 12.38 12.42
CA ARG A 31 -23.62 13.01 13.38
C ARG A 31 -23.81 12.68 14.86
N GLU A 32 -24.62 11.74 15.22
CA GLU A 32 -24.86 11.46 16.64
C GLU A 32 -24.47 10.03 17.03
N ASP A 33 -23.16 9.72 17.27
CA ASP A 33 -22.81 8.86 18.42
C ASP A 33 -21.31 8.66 18.76
N THR A 34 -20.30 9.22 18.08
CA THR A 34 -18.91 8.91 18.45
C THR A 34 -18.01 10.10 18.78
N GLY A 35 -18.44 11.33 18.62
CA GLY A 35 -17.62 12.52 18.93
C GLY A 35 -16.33 12.68 18.10
N MET A 36 -15.99 11.75 17.23
CA MET A 36 -14.84 11.79 16.33
C MET A 36 -15.28 11.81 14.87
N ASP A 37 -15.02 12.91 14.19
CA ASP A 37 -15.24 13.05 12.76
C ASP A 37 -14.05 12.42 12.00
N PHE A 38 -14.13 11.12 11.69
CA PHE A 38 -13.10 10.41 10.92
C PHE A 38 -12.95 10.96 9.50
N TYR A 39 -14.02 11.52 8.94
CA TYR A 39 -13.98 12.13 7.64
C TYR A 39 -13.21 13.45 7.64
N ALA A 40 -13.34 14.26 8.69
CA ALA A 40 -12.49 15.44 8.85
C ALA A 40 -11.02 15.07 9.03
N GLN A 41 -10.71 14.02 9.81
CA GLN A 41 -9.35 13.52 9.94
C GLN A 41 -8.81 13.03 8.58
N TYR A 42 -9.61 12.32 7.79
CA TYR A 42 -9.25 11.87 6.46
C TYR A 42 -8.88 13.05 5.56
N LYS A 43 -9.73 14.07 5.50
CA LYS A 43 -9.47 15.28 4.69
C LYS A 43 -8.20 16.02 5.11
N ASN A 44 -7.92 16.07 6.41
CA ASN A 44 -6.72 16.73 6.94
C ASN A 44 -5.41 15.99 6.60
N LYS A 45 -5.49 14.68 6.34
CA LYS A 45 -4.35 13.83 5.99
C LYS A 45 -4.25 13.56 4.49
N LEU A 46 -5.26 13.97 3.73
CA LEU A 46 -5.29 13.81 2.28
C LEU A 46 -4.29 14.76 1.62
N VAL A 47 -3.38 14.18 0.85
CA VAL A 47 -2.33 14.90 0.11
C VAL A 47 -2.27 14.41 -1.33
N SER A 48 -1.62 15.17 -2.20
CA SER A 48 -1.31 14.71 -3.55
C SER A 48 -0.22 13.62 -3.51
N VAL A 49 -0.10 12.85 -4.58
CA VAL A 49 0.96 11.84 -4.69
C VAL A 49 2.34 12.50 -4.70
N GLU A 50 2.47 13.67 -5.30
CA GLU A 50 3.70 14.45 -5.32
C GLU A 50 4.11 14.91 -3.91
N GLU A 51 3.18 15.43 -3.14
CA GLU A 51 3.42 15.84 -1.75
C GLU A 51 3.83 14.67 -0.88
N ALA A 52 3.17 13.52 -1.02
CA ALA A 52 3.52 12.30 -0.30
C ALA A 52 4.94 11.83 -0.63
N VAL A 53 5.30 11.77 -1.92
CA VAL A 53 6.64 11.37 -2.36
C VAL A 53 7.70 12.38 -1.91
N LEU A 54 7.47 13.68 -2.13
CA LEU A 54 8.43 14.73 -1.76
C LEU A 54 8.58 14.94 -0.25
N SER A 55 7.72 14.30 0.57
CA SER A 55 7.90 14.26 2.03
C SER A 55 9.07 13.38 2.47
N ILE A 56 9.54 12.48 1.60
CA ILE A 56 10.65 11.55 1.87
C ILE A 56 11.98 12.32 1.86
N GLN A 57 12.80 12.10 2.88
CA GLN A 57 14.04 12.82 3.07
C GLN A 57 15.27 11.98 2.68
N SER A 58 16.38 12.64 2.43
CA SER A 58 17.66 11.97 2.18
C SER A 58 18.05 11.06 3.34
N GLY A 59 18.47 9.83 3.02
CA GLY A 59 18.90 8.82 3.99
C GLY A 59 17.78 8.10 4.70
N GLU A 60 16.49 8.41 4.44
CA GLU A 60 15.38 7.64 5.02
C GLU A 60 15.27 6.24 4.42
N THR A 61 14.83 5.33 5.25
CA THR A 61 14.45 3.97 4.84
C THR A 61 12.96 3.93 4.53
N VAL A 62 12.61 3.52 3.32
CA VAL A 62 11.24 3.43 2.82
C VAL A 62 10.89 1.99 2.49
N ALA A 63 10.01 1.40 3.27
CA ALA A 63 9.48 0.07 3.01
C ALA A 63 8.13 0.16 2.30
N PHE A 64 7.92 -0.68 1.31
CA PHE A 64 6.66 -0.78 0.57
C PHE A 64 5.96 -2.11 0.85
N ALA A 65 4.64 -2.08 0.92
CA ALA A 65 3.85 -3.29 0.81
C ALA A 65 4.07 -3.95 -0.55
N GLN A 66 4.03 -5.26 -0.59
CA GLN A 66 4.40 -6.04 -1.76
C GLN A 66 3.19 -6.55 -2.57
N ALA A 67 3.49 -7.08 -3.73
CA ALA A 67 2.53 -7.79 -4.61
C ALA A 67 1.23 -7.00 -4.79
N GLY A 68 0.07 -7.60 -4.53
CA GLY A 68 -1.23 -6.98 -4.71
C GLY A 68 -1.51 -5.76 -3.81
N SER A 69 -0.78 -5.60 -2.71
CA SER A 69 -0.88 -4.42 -1.81
C SER A 69 0.15 -3.34 -2.12
N CYS A 70 0.97 -3.51 -3.17
CA CYS A 70 1.96 -2.51 -3.57
C CYS A 70 1.27 -1.18 -3.93
N PRO A 71 1.73 -0.04 -3.36
CA PRO A 71 1.20 1.30 -3.65
C PRO A 71 1.70 1.77 -5.02
N ASN A 72 1.04 1.29 -6.07
CA ASN A 72 1.54 1.35 -7.43
C ASN A 72 1.72 2.78 -7.96
N VAL A 73 0.79 3.68 -7.63
CA VAL A 73 0.86 5.07 -8.12
C VAL A 73 1.98 5.81 -7.41
N ILE A 74 2.13 5.64 -6.10
CA ILE A 74 3.27 6.21 -5.36
C ILE A 74 4.59 5.66 -5.90
N CYS A 75 4.72 4.35 -6.10
CA CYS A 75 5.93 3.74 -6.67
C CYS A 75 6.29 4.30 -8.05
N GLN A 76 5.30 4.60 -8.90
CA GLN A 76 5.54 5.23 -10.21
C GLN A 76 6.09 6.66 -10.07
N HIS A 77 5.70 7.38 -9.02
CA HIS A 77 6.10 8.77 -8.79
C HIS A 77 7.39 8.91 -7.96
N MET A 78 7.96 7.83 -7.45
CA MET A 78 9.24 7.87 -6.70
C MET A 78 10.37 8.60 -7.46
N THR A 79 10.32 8.58 -8.78
CA THR A 79 11.27 9.31 -9.64
C THR A 79 11.35 10.82 -9.39
N LEU A 80 10.32 11.41 -8.77
CA LEU A 80 10.30 12.83 -8.36
C LEU A 80 11.36 13.16 -7.30
N LEU A 81 11.87 12.16 -6.59
CA LEU A 81 12.94 12.37 -5.61
C LEU A 81 14.30 12.68 -6.24
N LYS A 82 14.48 12.48 -7.55
CA LYS A 82 15.73 12.83 -8.22
C LYS A 82 16.02 14.31 -8.12
N GLY A 83 17.16 14.64 -7.50
CA GLY A 83 17.55 16.02 -7.22
C GLY A 83 16.86 16.65 -6.00
N HIS A 84 15.93 15.94 -5.35
CA HIS A 84 15.27 16.34 -4.11
C HIS A 84 15.87 15.62 -2.90
N ALA A 85 16.10 14.31 -3.01
CA ALA A 85 16.69 13.50 -1.96
C ALA A 85 17.80 12.60 -2.51
N THR A 86 18.70 12.15 -1.63
CA THR A 86 19.82 11.25 -1.94
C THR A 86 19.87 10.12 -0.91
N ASN A 87 20.42 8.97 -1.31
CA ASN A 87 20.61 7.81 -0.43
C ASN A 87 19.33 7.37 0.28
N VAL A 88 18.20 7.35 -0.44
CA VAL A 88 16.94 6.80 0.07
C VAL A 88 17.02 5.27 -0.03
N HIS A 89 17.00 4.59 1.12
CA HIS A 89 17.04 3.13 1.17
C HIS A 89 15.64 2.58 0.95
N THR A 90 15.40 1.93 -0.17
CA THR A 90 14.07 1.41 -0.51
C THR A 90 14.03 -0.11 -0.39
N TYR A 91 12.94 -0.63 0.17
CA TYR A 91 12.67 -2.06 0.29
C TYR A 91 11.30 -2.40 -0.29
N LEU A 92 11.30 -3.06 -1.44
CA LEU A 92 10.10 -3.63 -2.06
C LEU A 92 10.34 -5.13 -2.25
N PRO A 93 9.85 -5.95 -1.32
CA PRO A 93 10.27 -7.36 -1.21
C PRO A 93 9.90 -8.21 -2.41
N VAL A 94 8.68 -8.05 -2.93
CA VAL A 94 8.17 -8.82 -4.07
C VAL A 94 7.38 -7.91 -4.99
N THR A 95 7.84 -7.80 -6.24
CA THR A 95 7.08 -7.14 -7.31
C THR A 95 7.39 -7.76 -8.67
N THR A 96 6.38 -7.87 -9.52
CA THR A 96 6.55 -8.22 -10.93
C THR A 96 6.69 -6.96 -11.79
N ARG A 97 6.36 -5.79 -11.22
CA ARG A 97 6.38 -4.51 -11.93
C ARG A 97 7.81 -3.97 -12.04
N ASN A 98 8.03 -3.25 -13.12
CA ASN A 98 9.28 -2.56 -13.38
C ASN A 98 9.09 -1.06 -13.10
N TYR A 99 9.74 -0.56 -12.05
CA TYR A 99 9.74 0.87 -11.73
C TYR A 99 11.09 1.50 -12.07
N PRO A 100 11.13 2.70 -12.69
CA PRO A 100 12.40 3.35 -13.05
C PRO A 100 13.33 3.56 -11.87
N PHE A 101 12.82 3.90 -10.68
CA PHE A 101 13.63 4.19 -9.50
C PHE A 101 14.50 3.00 -9.07
N MET A 102 14.11 1.75 -9.37
CA MET A 102 14.91 0.57 -9.05
C MET A 102 15.71 0.01 -10.24
N ASN A 103 15.42 0.43 -11.46
CA ASN A 103 16.00 -0.22 -12.64
C ASN A 103 16.87 0.69 -13.52
N ASP A 104 16.67 2.02 -13.46
CA ASP A 104 17.40 2.98 -14.28
C ASP A 104 18.58 3.58 -13.51
N PRO A 105 19.83 3.41 -13.99
CA PRO A 105 21.04 3.99 -13.39
C PRO A 105 20.99 5.52 -13.18
N ALA A 106 20.11 6.21 -13.89
CA ALA A 106 19.94 7.65 -13.71
C ALA A 106 19.46 8.04 -12.30
N TYR A 107 19.01 7.09 -11.49
CA TYR A 107 18.53 7.28 -10.12
C TYR A 107 19.49 6.73 -9.05
N ALA A 108 20.71 6.30 -9.41
CA ALA A 108 21.68 5.66 -8.52
C ALA A 108 22.11 6.53 -7.33
N GLU A 109 22.13 7.87 -7.48
CA GLU A 109 22.44 8.78 -6.37
C GLU A 109 21.26 8.98 -5.43
N THR A 110 20.05 8.74 -5.94
CA THR A 110 18.82 8.94 -5.18
C THR A 110 18.46 7.71 -4.36
N PHE A 111 18.59 6.52 -4.96
CA PHE A 111 18.08 5.28 -4.36
C PHE A 111 19.15 4.21 -4.19
N ASP A 112 19.06 3.54 -3.05
CA ASP A 112 19.65 2.24 -2.79
C ASP A 112 18.50 1.24 -2.60
N HIS A 113 18.27 0.37 -3.59
CA HIS A 113 17.12 -0.51 -3.59
C HIS A 113 17.47 -1.93 -3.18
N THR A 114 16.71 -2.47 -2.23
CA THR A 114 16.81 -3.88 -1.81
C THR A 114 15.52 -4.63 -2.13
N CYS A 115 15.64 -5.81 -2.73
CA CYS A 115 14.51 -6.73 -2.88
C CYS A 115 14.72 -8.01 -2.06
N GLY A 116 13.63 -8.53 -1.49
CA GLY A 116 13.64 -9.77 -0.69
C GLY A 116 13.55 -11.02 -1.56
N PHE A 117 12.90 -10.91 -2.72
CA PHE A 117 12.70 -12.03 -3.65
C PHE A 117 12.81 -11.54 -5.10
N MET A 118 13.75 -12.12 -5.84
CA MET A 118 14.09 -11.67 -7.20
C MET A 118 13.05 -12.12 -8.24
N MET A 119 11.97 -11.36 -8.35
CA MET A 119 10.94 -11.51 -9.39
C MET A 119 11.41 -10.89 -10.72
N GLN A 120 10.51 -10.85 -11.71
CA GLN A 120 10.80 -10.28 -13.03
C GLN A 120 11.16 -8.78 -12.96
N GLY A 121 10.43 -8.00 -12.15
CA GLY A 121 10.55 -6.54 -12.09
C GLY A 121 11.97 -6.05 -11.74
N PRO A 122 12.58 -6.48 -10.63
CA PRO A 122 13.90 -5.98 -10.21
C PRO A 122 15.10 -6.59 -10.96
N ARG A 123 14.90 -7.58 -11.86
CA ARG A 123 16.03 -8.26 -12.55
C ARG A 123 16.89 -7.32 -13.39
N GLN A 124 16.27 -6.36 -14.07
CA GLN A 124 17.00 -5.39 -14.86
C GLN A 124 17.85 -4.49 -13.97
N GLY A 125 17.30 -4.03 -12.86
CA GLY A 125 18.03 -3.21 -11.88
C GLY A 125 19.21 -3.98 -11.26
N TYR A 126 19.03 -5.27 -10.96
CA TYR A 126 20.12 -6.11 -10.49
C TYR A 126 21.27 -6.22 -11.51
N GLN A 127 20.95 -6.40 -12.79
CA GLN A 127 21.96 -6.43 -13.86
C GLN A 127 22.68 -5.09 -14.04
N ASN A 128 21.97 -3.99 -13.76
CA ASN A 128 22.51 -2.62 -13.83
C ASN A 128 23.23 -2.18 -12.55
N GLY A 129 23.30 -3.04 -11.50
CA GLY A 129 23.91 -2.71 -10.23
C GLY A 129 23.07 -1.76 -9.35
N MET A 130 21.76 -1.60 -9.66
CA MET A 130 20.82 -0.73 -8.95
C MET A 130 20.07 -1.44 -7.81
N VAL A 131 20.03 -2.77 -7.84
CA VAL A 131 19.25 -3.57 -6.89
C VAL A 131 20.16 -4.53 -6.15
N SER A 132 20.11 -4.49 -4.85
CA SER A 132 20.69 -5.49 -3.96
C SER A 132 19.64 -6.55 -3.60
N THR A 133 20.09 -7.75 -3.29
CA THR A 133 19.23 -8.80 -2.74
C THR A 133 19.58 -9.04 -1.29
N TYR A 134 18.55 -9.23 -0.48
CA TYR A 134 18.72 -9.62 0.91
C TYR A 134 18.34 -11.10 1.08
N PRO A 135 19.34 -12.02 1.09
CA PRO A 135 19.07 -13.44 1.29
C PRO A 135 18.51 -13.69 2.70
N ASN A 136 17.30 -14.16 2.78
CA ASN A 136 16.63 -14.40 4.05
C ASN A 136 15.61 -15.52 3.93
N ASP A 137 15.13 -16.00 5.06
CA ASP A 137 13.92 -16.80 5.15
C ASP A 137 12.69 -15.90 5.37
N LEU A 138 11.53 -16.39 4.98
CA LEU A 138 10.28 -15.62 5.04
C LEU A 138 9.89 -15.26 6.49
N HIS A 139 10.30 -16.08 7.46
CA HIS A 139 9.91 -15.92 8.86
C HIS A 139 10.66 -14.77 9.56
N SER A 140 11.98 -14.68 9.37
CA SER A 140 12.81 -13.76 10.16
C SER A 140 13.42 -12.61 9.37
N GLY A 141 13.32 -12.66 8.03
CA GLY A 141 14.05 -11.77 7.15
C GLY A 141 13.72 -10.29 7.37
N VAL A 142 12.44 -9.95 7.46
CA VAL A 142 12.03 -8.54 7.60
C VAL A 142 12.42 -7.97 8.95
N GLY A 143 12.23 -8.72 10.04
CA GLY A 143 12.66 -8.26 11.37
C GLY A 143 14.15 -7.91 11.40
N ARG A 144 14.99 -8.76 10.84
CA ARG A 144 16.45 -8.50 10.74
C ARG A 144 16.78 -7.35 9.80
N TRP A 145 16.04 -7.20 8.69
CA TRP A 145 16.26 -6.09 7.78
C TRP A 145 15.97 -4.75 8.46
N ILE A 146 14.87 -4.66 9.23
CA ILE A 146 14.52 -3.47 10.01
C ILE A 146 15.57 -3.19 11.11
N GLU A 147 16.09 -4.22 11.79
CA GLU A 147 17.14 -4.06 12.80
C GLU A 147 18.42 -3.42 12.25
N VAL A 148 18.75 -3.69 11.00
CA VAL A 148 19.96 -3.19 10.33
C VAL A 148 19.73 -1.83 9.68
N ASN A 149 18.60 -1.65 9.01
CA ASN A 149 18.37 -0.50 8.13
C ASN A 149 17.39 0.52 8.73
N GLY A 150 16.63 0.14 9.76
CA GLY A 150 15.53 0.95 10.30
C GLY A 150 14.24 0.80 9.50
N ASP A 151 13.24 1.59 9.88
CA ASP A 151 11.94 1.68 9.22
C ASP A 151 11.39 3.10 9.45
N ASP A 152 11.78 4.04 8.58
CA ASP A 152 11.36 5.43 8.72
C ASP A 152 9.98 5.65 8.12
N VAL A 153 9.72 5.10 6.93
CA VAL A 153 8.48 5.29 6.19
C VAL A 153 7.96 3.94 5.69
N PHE A 154 6.73 3.61 6.05
CA PHE A 154 6.02 2.48 5.46
C PHE A 154 4.91 2.97 4.53
N ILE A 155 4.87 2.45 3.31
CA ILE A 155 3.88 2.83 2.30
C ILE A 155 3.12 1.60 1.82
N THR A 156 1.79 1.62 1.92
CA THR A 156 0.93 0.47 1.58
C THR A 156 -0.31 0.88 0.79
N GLY A 157 -0.69 0.04 -0.15
CA GLY A 157 -2.01 0.12 -0.76
C GLY A 157 -3.08 -0.41 0.21
N VAL A 158 -4.20 0.30 0.32
CA VAL A 158 -5.31 -0.06 1.21
C VAL A 158 -6.66 0.06 0.51
N ALA A 159 -7.63 -0.76 0.95
CA ALA A 159 -9.02 -0.55 0.58
C ALA A 159 -9.57 0.73 1.23
N PRO A 160 -10.63 1.36 0.67
CA PRO A 160 -11.23 2.56 1.21
C PRO A 160 -11.59 2.46 2.70
N MET A 161 -11.50 3.59 3.41
CA MET A 161 -11.85 3.70 4.82
C MET A 161 -13.34 3.40 5.05
N ASP A 162 -13.64 2.69 6.13
CA ASP A 162 -15.02 2.48 6.56
C ASP A 162 -15.55 3.63 7.45
N GLU A 163 -16.81 3.54 7.84
CA GLU A 163 -17.48 4.51 8.72
C GLU A 163 -16.88 4.60 10.12
N HIS A 164 -16.13 3.58 10.54
CA HIS A 164 -15.45 3.53 11.84
C HIS A 164 -13.99 4.02 11.78
N GLY A 165 -13.55 4.53 10.64
CA GLY A 165 -12.19 5.07 10.45
C GLY A 165 -11.13 4.02 10.17
N TYR A 166 -11.51 2.81 9.74
CA TYR A 166 -10.56 1.76 9.44
C TYR A 166 -10.33 1.56 7.94
N PHE A 167 -9.07 1.54 7.56
CA PHE A 167 -8.59 1.01 6.28
C PHE A 167 -8.31 -0.48 6.41
N CYS A 168 -8.24 -1.17 5.26
CA CYS A 168 -7.86 -2.58 5.21
C CYS A 168 -6.63 -2.76 4.32
N MET A 169 -5.59 -3.44 4.82
CA MET A 169 -4.45 -3.95 4.04
C MET A 169 -4.83 -5.32 3.45
N PRO A 170 -5.14 -5.45 2.14
CA PRO A 170 -5.98 -6.58 1.74
C PRO A 170 -5.23 -7.81 1.23
N LEU A 171 -4.32 -7.67 0.26
CA LEU A 171 -3.88 -8.78 -0.59
C LEU A 171 -2.52 -9.36 -0.22
N SER A 172 -1.74 -8.65 0.58
CA SER A 172 -0.49 -9.13 1.13
C SER A 172 -0.39 -8.69 2.58
N LEU A 173 -0.19 -9.63 3.47
CA LEU A 173 0.00 -9.39 4.89
C LEU A 173 1.00 -10.42 5.47
N ILE A 174 2.12 -10.59 4.76
CA ILE A 174 3.17 -11.51 5.18
C ILE A 174 4.01 -10.86 6.28
N TYR A 175 4.43 -9.62 6.06
CA TYR A 175 5.22 -8.83 7.00
C TYR A 175 4.88 -7.32 6.98
N GLU A 176 3.89 -6.93 6.23
CA GLU A 176 3.40 -5.55 6.15
C GLU A 176 2.99 -5.04 7.53
N ARG A 177 2.41 -5.91 8.37
CA ARG A 177 2.08 -5.58 9.75
C ARG A 177 3.30 -5.21 10.58
N THR A 178 4.41 -5.92 10.39
CA THR A 178 5.67 -5.63 11.11
C THR A 178 6.24 -4.27 10.73
N PHE A 179 6.22 -3.90 9.45
CA PHE A 179 6.60 -2.56 9.01
C PHE A 179 5.67 -1.51 9.55
N PHE A 180 4.37 -1.71 9.41
CA PHE A 180 3.35 -0.78 9.89
C PHE A 180 3.52 -0.44 11.39
N GLU A 181 3.78 -1.43 12.22
CA GLU A 181 3.92 -1.26 13.68
C GLU A 181 5.23 -0.58 14.09
N ARG A 182 6.25 -0.61 13.25
CA ARG A 182 7.58 -0.09 13.55
C ARG A 182 7.91 1.21 12.83
N ALA A 183 7.23 1.52 11.74
CA ALA A 183 7.47 2.71 10.95
C ALA A 183 7.23 3.99 11.78
N LYS A 184 8.09 4.98 11.58
CA LYS A 184 7.92 6.31 12.17
C LYS A 184 6.83 7.11 11.47
N ARG A 185 6.57 6.82 10.19
CA ARG A 185 5.58 7.48 9.35
C ARG A 185 4.90 6.46 8.42
N VAL A 186 3.58 6.50 8.39
CA VAL A 186 2.76 5.61 7.57
C VAL A 186 2.03 6.41 6.50
N ILE A 187 2.21 6.04 5.25
CA ILE A 187 1.53 6.62 4.09
C ILE A 187 0.65 5.53 3.46
N VAL A 188 -0.61 5.83 3.21
CA VAL A 188 -1.51 4.89 2.55
C VAL A 188 -1.94 5.39 1.18
N GLU A 189 -1.89 4.49 0.19
CA GLU A 189 -2.49 4.67 -1.13
C GLU A 189 -3.87 4.01 -1.12
N VAL A 190 -4.92 4.80 -1.05
CA VAL A 190 -6.31 4.32 -1.05
C VAL A 190 -6.73 3.98 -2.47
N ASN A 191 -6.94 2.69 -2.72
CA ASN A 191 -7.35 2.20 -4.02
C ASN A 191 -8.72 1.52 -3.94
N PRO A 192 -9.77 2.06 -4.57
CA PRO A 192 -11.12 1.48 -4.52
C PRO A 192 -11.25 0.11 -5.19
N ARG A 193 -10.23 -0.31 -5.95
CA ARG A 193 -10.20 -1.67 -6.54
C ARG A 193 -9.68 -2.74 -5.60
N LEU A 194 -9.12 -2.36 -4.46
CA LEU A 194 -8.66 -3.32 -3.47
C LEU A 194 -9.84 -3.85 -2.65
N PRO A 195 -9.96 -5.18 -2.48
CA PRO A 195 -11.02 -5.76 -1.69
C PRO A 195 -10.81 -5.53 -0.19
N ARG A 196 -11.87 -5.54 0.59
CA ARG A 196 -11.76 -5.70 2.05
C ARG A 196 -11.66 -7.19 2.38
N VAL A 197 -10.78 -7.55 3.29
CA VAL A 197 -10.60 -8.92 3.78
C VAL A 197 -10.66 -8.94 5.30
N TRP A 198 -11.15 -10.03 5.86
CA TRP A 198 -11.26 -10.21 7.30
C TRP A 198 -9.94 -10.73 7.89
N GLY A 199 -9.69 -10.38 9.15
CA GLY A 199 -8.49 -10.76 9.90
C GLY A 199 -7.82 -9.57 10.55
N ASP A 200 -6.56 -9.72 10.96
CA ASP A 200 -5.73 -8.64 11.50
C ASP A 200 -5.17 -7.76 10.38
N THR A 201 -6.07 -7.24 9.55
CA THR A 201 -5.77 -6.46 8.34
C THR A 201 -6.09 -4.98 8.48
N MET A 202 -6.76 -4.62 9.58
CA MET A 202 -7.29 -3.27 9.76
C MET A 202 -6.26 -2.33 10.36
N ILE A 203 -6.22 -1.10 9.84
CA ILE A 203 -5.46 0.02 10.39
C ILE A 203 -6.38 1.21 10.58
N HIS A 204 -6.34 1.82 11.76
CA HIS A 204 -7.19 2.96 12.08
C HIS A 204 -6.55 4.25 11.56
N ILE A 205 -7.37 5.22 11.13
CA ILE A 205 -6.92 6.50 10.57
C ILE A 205 -6.00 7.29 11.51
N SER A 206 -6.11 7.11 12.82
CA SER A 206 -5.21 7.74 13.78
C SER A 206 -3.75 7.26 13.68
N GLN A 207 -3.52 6.10 13.06
CA GLN A 207 -2.21 5.46 12.87
C GLN A 207 -1.59 5.77 11.50
N VAL A 208 -2.27 6.56 10.67
CA VAL A 208 -1.85 6.95 9.32
C VAL A 208 -1.44 8.41 9.33
N ASP A 209 -0.33 8.77 8.69
CA ASP A 209 0.16 10.15 8.64
C ASP A 209 -0.29 10.87 7.37
N MET A 210 -0.26 10.20 6.22
CA MET A 210 -0.68 10.75 4.93
C MET A 210 -1.55 9.77 4.15
N ILE A 211 -2.51 10.31 3.43
CA ILE A 211 -3.44 9.58 2.59
C ILE A 211 -3.32 10.09 1.16
N VAL A 212 -3.11 9.18 0.22
CA VAL A 212 -3.16 9.45 -1.23
C VAL A 212 -4.32 8.67 -1.81
N GLU A 213 -5.23 9.33 -2.50
CA GLU A 213 -6.28 8.65 -3.27
C GLU A 213 -5.76 8.36 -4.68
N ALA A 214 -5.74 7.07 -5.04
CA ALA A 214 -5.27 6.66 -6.35
C ALA A 214 -5.99 5.39 -6.81
N GLU A 215 -6.44 5.37 -8.05
CA GLU A 215 -7.04 4.20 -8.67
C GLU A 215 -6.02 3.56 -9.61
N SER A 216 -5.64 2.33 -9.32
CA SER A 216 -4.77 1.53 -10.18
C SER A 216 -5.28 0.10 -10.30
N PRO A 217 -5.03 -0.59 -11.43
CA PRO A 217 -5.36 -2.00 -11.56
C PRO A 217 -4.62 -2.82 -10.50
N VAL A 218 -5.35 -3.74 -9.87
CA VAL A 218 -4.74 -4.73 -8.96
C VAL A 218 -3.78 -5.59 -9.77
N GLU A 219 -2.60 -5.87 -9.20
CA GLU A 219 -1.60 -6.71 -9.84
C GLU A 219 -2.13 -8.15 -9.95
N THR A 220 -2.14 -8.68 -11.16
CA THR A 220 -2.56 -10.05 -11.46
C THR A 220 -1.45 -10.79 -12.19
N LEU A 221 -1.32 -12.07 -11.92
CA LEU A 221 -0.46 -12.94 -12.71
C LEU A 221 -1.24 -13.46 -13.92
N PRO A 222 -0.62 -13.55 -15.11
CA PRO A 222 -1.26 -14.14 -16.26
C PRO A 222 -1.53 -15.62 -16.02
N GLU A 223 -2.69 -16.09 -16.46
CA GLU A 223 -2.98 -17.52 -16.46
C GLU A 223 -2.01 -18.24 -17.40
N SER A 224 -1.30 -19.22 -16.86
CA SER A 224 -0.48 -20.12 -17.67
C SER A 224 -1.31 -21.29 -18.14
N GLN A 225 -1.24 -21.63 -19.45
CA GLN A 225 -1.83 -22.87 -19.94
C GLN A 225 -1.01 -24.06 -19.43
N PRO A 226 -1.66 -25.10 -18.89
CA PRO A 226 -0.96 -26.30 -18.44
C PRO A 226 -0.16 -26.93 -19.58
N THR A 227 1.10 -27.21 -19.32
CA THR A 227 1.93 -27.99 -20.25
C THR A 227 1.56 -29.47 -20.22
N GLU A 228 2.03 -30.25 -21.18
CA GLU A 228 1.84 -31.71 -21.16
C GLU A 228 2.38 -32.34 -19.86
N LYS A 229 3.50 -31.83 -19.34
CA LYS A 229 4.06 -32.28 -18.05
C LYS A 229 3.13 -31.96 -16.89
N ASP A 230 2.52 -30.79 -16.86
CA ASP A 230 1.59 -30.40 -15.82
C ASP A 230 0.33 -31.30 -15.84
N GLN A 231 -0.16 -31.66 -17.04
CA GLN A 231 -1.28 -32.57 -17.20
C GLN A 231 -0.93 -33.98 -16.72
N ILE A 232 0.26 -34.49 -17.01
CA ILE A 232 0.74 -35.79 -16.53
C ILE A 232 0.82 -35.77 -14.99
N ILE A 233 1.44 -34.73 -14.39
CA ILE A 233 1.57 -34.61 -12.94
C ILE A 233 0.18 -34.51 -12.29
N GLY A 234 -0.72 -33.73 -12.87
CA GLY A 234 -2.09 -33.56 -12.36
C GLY A 234 -2.98 -34.82 -12.51
N SER A 235 -2.57 -35.83 -13.25
CA SER A 235 -3.27 -37.09 -13.42
C SER A 235 -2.95 -38.14 -12.35
N TYR A 236 -1.92 -37.91 -11.51
CA TYR A 236 -1.57 -38.75 -10.38
C TYR A 236 -2.31 -38.34 -9.10
#